data_0d7e39f5cfd08dde2024c4cb0c2323b0
#
_entry.id   0d7e39f5cfd08dde2024c4cb0c2323b0
#
_cell.length_a   1.000
_cell.length_b   1.000
_cell.length_c   1.000
_cell.angle_alpha   90.00
_cell.angle_beta   90.00
_cell.angle_gamma   90.00
#
_symmetry.space_group_name_H-M   'P 1'
#
loop_
_entity.id
_entity.type
_entity.pdbx_description
1 polymer ?
#
loop_
_entity_poly.entity_id
_entity_poly.type
_entity_poly.pdbx_seq_one_letter_code
_entity_poly.pdbx_strand_id
1 'polypeptide(L)'
;MAFANEHDKCLARALLAMSAMKIIDRYLFRQLASPVLVAIGALTLVAVLGQSLGQLDLIVERGQSAWTLAKVTALALPQVVTLILPIGVLVGALMGLNRLHSEHEIVVCYAGGMSRWAVIDPALHWRCWSPMAALASNLFLQPVAMREMRRDLHDVRTDLGAVLVREGEFVEGAPGLTIYAQRVDQNGLLRNLFIHIERSDGATLYDAAEGRITTLNDRPVLMLAEGSSSEFSGAGVLNYLSFDDYVVDLSPYAVEPEPLHYKESDRWLSELLFPDLRNEWEAGNRLRLLAEGHSRLATPLYVIAFMAIALSAVLGGSFSRTGYGRRIAVATAIAITVRLLGFAVLSACGTNGWLNILQYLLPIGLMWFALKAMFRQRINRFVEIGAGRHLPFAARVP
;
A
#
# COMPACT_ATOMS: atom_id res chain seq x y z
N MET A 1 -29.57 -6.90 -6.30
CA MET A 1 -29.65 -8.37 -6.35
C MET A 1 -29.08 -9.02 -7.62
N ALA A 2 -29.04 -8.38 -8.79
CA ALA A 2 -28.48 -8.98 -10.02
C ALA A 2 -26.93 -9.06 -10.02
N PHE A 3 -26.22 -8.14 -9.39
CA PHE A 3 -24.76 -8.11 -9.32
C PHE A 3 -24.13 -9.23 -8.48
N ALA A 4 -24.80 -9.70 -7.43
CA ALA A 4 -24.33 -10.83 -6.60
C ALA A 4 -24.31 -12.15 -7.38
N ASN A 5 -25.26 -12.35 -8.28
CA ASN A 5 -25.39 -13.59 -9.05
C ASN A 5 -24.35 -13.76 -10.18
N GLU A 6 -23.78 -12.67 -10.69
CA GLU A 6 -22.67 -12.75 -11.67
C GLU A 6 -21.32 -13.04 -11.01
N HIS A 7 -21.11 -12.52 -9.79
CA HIS A 7 -19.88 -12.78 -9.03
C HIS A 7 -19.76 -14.26 -8.65
N ASP A 8 -20.86 -14.86 -8.18
CA ASP A 8 -20.89 -16.29 -7.84
C ASP A 8 -20.72 -17.19 -9.08
N LYS A 9 -21.25 -16.79 -10.22
CA LYS A 9 -21.06 -17.51 -11.48
C LYS A 9 -19.62 -17.39 -12.01
N CYS A 10 -18.95 -16.27 -11.79
CA CYS A 10 -17.56 -16.10 -12.19
C CYS A 10 -16.62 -16.92 -11.31
N LEU A 11 -16.85 -16.92 -9.99
CA LEU A 11 -16.13 -17.77 -9.02
C LEU A 11 -16.38 -19.25 -9.27
N ALA A 12 -17.62 -19.66 -9.53
CA ALA A 12 -17.97 -21.03 -9.84
C ALA A 12 -17.33 -21.49 -11.17
N ARG A 13 -17.32 -20.65 -12.20
CA ARG A 13 -16.63 -20.95 -13.47
C ARG A 13 -15.12 -21.05 -13.31
N ALA A 14 -14.53 -20.21 -12.46
CA ALA A 14 -13.10 -20.26 -12.17
C ALA A 14 -12.74 -21.54 -11.40
N LEU A 15 -13.54 -21.95 -10.43
CA LEU A 15 -13.36 -23.21 -9.68
C LEU A 15 -13.58 -24.45 -10.58
N LEU A 16 -14.56 -24.41 -11.48
CA LEU A 16 -14.79 -25.46 -12.47
C LEU A 16 -13.67 -25.56 -13.51
N ALA A 17 -13.12 -24.42 -13.93
CA ALA A 17 -11.94 -24.40 -14.83
C ALA A 17 -10.70 -25.02 -14.15
N MET A 18 -10.50 -24.79 -12.84
CA MET A 18 -9.43 -25.47 -12.10
C MET A 18 -9.64 -26.98 -11.97
N SER A 19 -10.88 -27.46 -11.88
CA SER A 19 -11.18 -28.90 -11.80
C SER A 19 -10.98 -29.64 -13.13
N ALA A 20 -11.05 -28.91 -14.25
CA ALA A 20 -10.85 -29.44 -15.60
C ALA A 20 -9.38 -29.42 -16.07
N MET A 21 -8.45 -28.87 -15.26
CA MET A 21 -7.02 -28.85 -15.63
C MET A 21 -6.44 -30.26 -15.70
N LYS A 22 -5.67 -30.52 -16.76
CA LYS A 22 -4.86 -31.74 -16.87
C LYS A 22 -3.87 -31.81 -15.70
N ILE A 23 -3.46 -33.02 -15.32
CA ILE A 23 -2.53 -33.24 -14.18
C ILE A 23 -1.25 -32.39 -14.34
N ILE A 24 -0.72 -32.33 -15.57
CA ILE A 24 0.48 -31.54 -15.89
C ILE A 24 0.24 -30.04 -15.69
N ASP A 25 -0.91 -29.52 -16.11
CA ASP A 25 -1.23 -28.10 -15.98
C ASP A 25 -1.33 -27.70 -14.50
N ARG A 26 -1.95 -28.55 -13.68
CA ARG A 26 -2.03 -28.34 -12.22
C ARG A 26 -0.68 -28.42 -11.54
N TYR A 27 0.19 -29.32 -11.99
CA TYR A 27 1.56 -29.41 -11.51
C TYR A 27 2.36 -28.14 -11.84
N LEU A 28 2.40 -27.71 -13.08
CA LEU A 28 3.09 -26.50 -13.53
C LEU A 28 2.52 -25.24 -12.86
N PHE A 29 1.21 -25.16 -12.70
CA PHE A 29 0.57 -24.07 -11.95
C PHE A 29 1.07 -24.00 -10.52
N ARG A 30 1.11 -25.14 -9.80
CA ARG A 30 1.60 -25.19 -8.42
C ARG A 30 3.08 -24.84 -8.30
N GLN A 31 3.90 -25.25 -9.27
CA GLN A 31 5.33 -24.91 -9.33
C GLN A 31 5.58 -23.42 -9.56
N LEU A 32 4.69 -22.73 -10.25
CA LEU A 32 4.74 -21.28 -10.42
C LEU A 32 4.10 -20.53 -9.25
N ALA A 33 3.01 -21.05 -8.70
CA ALA A 33 2.27 -20.40 -7.62
C ALA A 33 3.09 -20.28 -6.34
N SER A 34 3.79 -21.34 -5.95
CA SER A 34 4.56 -21.37 -4.71
C SER A 34 5.65 -20.26 -4.66
N PRO A 35 6.55 -20.11 -5.64
CA PRO A 35 7.54 -19.03 -5.61
C PRO A 35 6.92 -17.65 -5.68
N VAL A 36 5.80 -17.47 -6.40
CA VAL A 36 5.10 -16.18 -6.49
C VAL A 36 4.52 -15.80 -5.13
N LEU A 37 3.84 -16.71 -4.43
CA LEU A 37 3.29 -16.44 -3.11
C LEU A 37 4.39 -16.16 -2.08
N VAL A 38 5.49 -16.91 -2.13
CA VAL A 38 6.65 -16.67 -1.26
C VAL A 38 7.28 -15.30 -1.54
N ALA A 39 7.45 -14.94 -2.81
CA ALA A 39 8.00 -13.64 -3.19
C ALA A 39 7.11 -12.48 -2.74
N ILE A 40 5.78 -12.59 -2.96
CA ILE A 40 4.81 -11.59 -2.49
C ILE A 40 4.87 -11.49 -0.96
N GLY A 41 4.83 -12.62 -0.25
CA GLY A 41 4.87 -12.65 1.21
C GLY A 41 6.15 -12.04 1.78
N ALA A 42 7.31 -12.42 1.26
CA ALA A 42 8.60 -11.89 1.70
C ALA A 42 8.74 -10.38 1.45
N LEU A 43 8.38 -9.91 0.25
CA LEU A 43 8.43 -8.49 -0.09
C LEU A 43 7.42 -7.68 0.74
N THR A 44 6.22 -8.23 0.98
CA THR A 44 5.21 -7.58 1.82
C THR A 44 5.71 -7.48 3.26
N LEU A 45 6.32 -8.53 3.79
CA LEU A 45 6.88 -8.51 5.15
C LEU A 45 7.93 -7.41 5.29
N VAL A 46 8.88 -7.31 4.37
CA VAL A 46 9.92 -6.27 4.38
C VAL A 46 9.31 -4.87 4.31
N ALA A 47 8.33 -4.66 3.43
CA ALA A 47 7.69 -3.36 3.28
C ALA A 47 6.84 -2.98 4.50
N VAL A 48 6.15 -3.93 5.11
CA VAL A 48 5.39 -3.73 6.36
C VAL A 48 6.31 -3.38 7.51
N LEU A 49 7.45 -4.07 7.66
CA LEU A 49 8.45 -3.73 8.67
C LEU A 49 8.96 -2.29 8.48
N GLY A 50 9.29 -1.92 7.24
CA GLY A 50 9.73 -0.54 6.93
C GLY A 50 8.66 0.52 7.24
N GLN A 51 7.40 0.23 6.91
CA GLN A 51 6.29 1.13 7.20
C GLN A 51 5.97 1.22 8.70
N SER A 52 6.06 0.10 9.42
CA SER A 52 5.84 0.01 10.85
C SER A 52 6.85 0.85 11.64
N LEU A 53 8.13 0.86 11.21
CA LEU A 53 9.16 1.69 11.82
C LEU A 53 8.82 3.20 11.76
N GLY A 54 8.30 3.67 10.64
CA GLY A 54 7.87 5.07 10.50
C GLY A 54 6.64 5.46 11.34
N GLN A 55 5.88 4.47 11.84
CA GLN A 55 4.72 4.72 12.69
C GLN A 55 5.04 4.55 14.18
N LEU A 56 6.16 3.87 14.51
CA LEU A 56 6.57 3.64 15.90
C LEU A 56 6.74 4.94 16.67
N ASP A 57 7.43 5.92 16.11
CA ASP A 57 7.68 7.21 16.76
C ASP A 57 6.36 7.87 17.16
N LEU A 58 5.38 7.88 16.24
CA LEU A 58 4.08 8.53 16.48
C LEU A 58 3.25 7.83 17.56
N ILE A 59 3.35 6.49 17.67
CA ILE A 59 2.58 5.69 18.62
C ILE A 59 3.27 5.66 19.99
N VAL A 60 4.59 5.49 20.00
CA VAL A 60 5.40 5.45 21.24
C VAL A 60 5.39 6.83 21.92
N GLU A 61 5.60 7.90 21.15
CA GLU A 61 5.55 9.27 21.66
C GLU A 61 4.21 9.64 22.29
N ARG A 62 3.12 9.04 21.82
CA ARG A 62 1.76 9.28 22.34
C ARG A 62 1.28 8.26 23.37
N GLY A 63 2.16 7.35 23.85
CA GLY A 63 1.82 6.35 24.86
C GLY A 63 0.75 5.33 24.42
N GLN A 64 0.53 5.14 23.12
CA GLN A 64 -0.48 4.24 22.61
C GLN A 64 -0.09 2.79 22.76
N SER A 65 -1.10 1.90 22.82
CA SER A 65 -0.85 0.47 23.03
C SER A 65 -0.22 -0.20 21.80
N ALA A 66 0.56 -1.27 22.02
CA ALA A 66 1.09 -2.12 20.95
C ALA A 66 -0.02 -2.70 20.06
N TRP A 67 -1.23 -2.87 20.59
CA TRP A 67 -2.40 -3.31 19.83
C TRP A 67 -2.83 -2.29 18.76
N THR A 68 -2.81 -1.01 19.09
CA THR A 68 -3.11 0.08 18.14
C THR A 68 -2.11 0.07 17.00
N LEU A 69 -0.82 -0.09 17.30
CA LEU A 69 0.22 -0.24 16.27
C LEU A 69 -0.05 -1.46 15.35
N ALA A 70 -0.34 -2.61 15.95
CA ALA A 70 -0.63 -3.83 15.19
C ALA A 70 -1.87 -3.67 14.30
N LYS A 71 -2.94 -3.04 14.81
CA LYS A 71 -4.18 -2.75 14.06
C LYS A 71 -3.89 -1.83 12.87
N VAL A 72 -3.23 -0.69 13.10
CA VAL A 72 -2.90 0.30 12.05
C VAL A 72 -2.00 -0.33 10.99
N THR A 73 -1.00 -1.12 11.40
CA THR A 73 -0.12 -1.86 10.48
C THR A 73 -0.89 -2.88 9.65
N ALA A 74 -1.81 -3.64 10.26
CA ALA A 74 -2.64 -4.60 9.55
C ALA A 74 -3.59 -3.93 8.55
N LEU A 75 -4.16 -2.77 8.89
CA LEU A 75 -5.01 -1.99 7.99
C LEU A 75 -4.25 -1.41 6.80
N ALA A 76 -2.95 -1.21 6.90
CA ALA A 76 -2.10 -0.77 5.80
C ALA A 76 -1.74 -1.91 4.80
N LEU A 77 -1.88 -3.19 5.21
CA LEU A 77 -1.50 -4.36 4.39
C LEU A 77 -2.12 -4.37 2.98
N PRO A 78 -3.42 -4.09 2.77
CA PRO A 78 -4.00 -4.15 1.43
C PRO A 78 -3.33 -3.20 0.43
N GLN A 79 -2.99 -2.00 0.86
CA GLN A 79 -2.28 -1.02 0.03
C GLN A 79 -0.87 -1.50 -0.30
N VAL A 80 -0.14 -2.00 0.70
CA VAL A 80 1.23 -2.53 0.55
C VAL A 80 1.25 -3.72 -0.39
N VAL A 81 0.34 -4.69 -0.20
CA VAL A 81 0.22 -5.88 -1.07
C VAL A 81 -0.05 -5.47 -2.51
N THR A 82 -0.95 -4.54 -2.75
CA THR A 82 -1.30 -4.07 -4.09
C THR A 82 -0.12 -3.42 -4.80
N LEU A 83 0.69 -2.64 -4.09
CA LEU A 83 1.90 -2.02 -4.62
C LEU A 83 2.96 -3.05 -5.01
N ILE A 84 3.12 -4.09 -4.19
CA ILE A 84 4.15 -5.12 -4.32
C ILE A 84 3.75 -6.22 -5.31
N LEU A 85 2.45 -6.48 -5.47
CA LEU A 85 1.95 -7.62 -6.22
C LEU A 85 2.54 -7.73 -7.64
N PRO A 86 2.66 -6.67 -8.46
CA PRO A 86 3.29 -6.78 -9.78
C PRO A 86 4.75 -7.24 -9.70
N ILE A 87 5.51 -6.70 -8.75
CA ILE A 87 6.94 -7.02 -8.55
C ILE A 87 7.08 -8.45 -8.02
N GLY A 88 6.24 -8.85 -7.06
CA GLY A 88 6.23 -10.19 -6.50
C GLY A 88 5.89 -11.26 -7.55
N VAL A 89 4.94 -10.96 -8.45
CA VAL A 89 4.61 -11.82 -9.60
C VAL A 89 5.81 -11.94 -10.55
N LEU A 90 6.50 -10.84 -10.85
CA LEU A 90 7.70 -10.88 -11.68
C LEU A 90 8.78 -11.78 -11.07
N VAL A 91 9.16 -11.50 -9.82
CA VAL A 91 10.24 -12.21 -9.13
C VAL A 91 9.89 -13.69 -8.97
N GLY A 92 8.69 -13.97 -8.47
CA GLY A 92 8.25 -15.36 -8.27
C GLY A 92 8.11 -16.14 -9.58
N ALA A 93 7.60 -15.51 -10.65
CA ALA A 93 7.51 -16.13 -11.96
C ALA A 93 8.91 -16.40 -12.56
N LEU A 94 9.85 -15.45 -12.45
CA LEU A 94 11.24 -15.67 -12.89
C LEU A 94 11.91 -16.80 -12.12
N MET A 95 11.72 -16.87 -10.80
CA MET A 95 12.25 -17.96 -9.96
C MET A 95 11.64 -19.31 -10.35
N GLY A 96 10.31 -19.39 -10.43
CA GLY A 96 9.60 -20.61 -10.77
C GLY A 96 9.94 -21.13 -12.18
N LEU A 97 9.92 -20.23 -13.17
CA LEU A 97 10.26 -20.59 -14.56
C LEU A 97 11.75 -20.99 -14.72
N ASN A 98 12.65 -20.28 -14.03
CA ASN A 98 14.08 -20.62 -14.05
C ASN A 98 14.31 -22.00 -13.43
N ARG A 99 13.62 -22.33 -12.33
CA ARG A 99 13.69 -23.65 -11.70
C ARG A 99 13.21 -24.75 -12.64
N LEU A 100 11.98 -24.61 -13.19
CA LEU A 100 11.42 -25.56 -14.15
C LEU A 100 12.34 -25.79 -15.37
N HIS A 101 13.07 -24.75 -15.76
CA HIS A 101 14.03 -24.84 -16.86
C HIS A 101 15.32 -25.54 -16.42
N SER A 102 15.87 -25.25 -15.25
CA SER A 102 17.09 -25.87 -14.71
C SER A 102 16.91 -27.35 -14.42
N GLU A 103 15.73 -27.74 -13.98
CA GLU A 103 15.33 -29.14 -13.75
C GLU A 103 14.95 -29.86 -15.05
N HIS A 104 15.12 -29.22 -16.24
CA HIS A 104 14.80 -29.76 -17.57
C HIS A 104 13.33 -30.14 -17.79
N GLU A 105 12.41 -29.83 -16.88
CA GLU A 105 11.00 -30.19 -16.97
C GLU A 105 10.32 -29.61 -18.22
N ILE A 106 10.64 -28.36 -18.55
CA ILE A 106 10.13 -27.68 -19.76
C ILE A 106 10.60 -28.42 -21.02
N VAL A 107 11.83 -28.96 -21.04
CA VAL A 107 12.39 -29.71 -22.17
C VAL A 107 11.67 -31.04 -22.31
N VAL A 108 11.39 -31.73 -21.21
CA VAL A 108 10.63 -32.98 -21.18
C VAL A 108 9.20 -32.78 -21.71
N CYS A 109 8.53 -31.70 -21.31
CA CYS A 109 7.21 -31.35 -21.84
C CYS A 109 7.25 -31.14 -23.35
N TYR A 110 8.28 -30.47 -23.89
CA TYR A 110 8.44 -30.31 -25.34
C TYR A 110 8.77 -31.63 -26.06
N ALA A 111 9.60 -32.49 -25.46
CA ALA A 111 9.89 -33.84 -26.00
C ALA A 111 8.64 -34.73 -26.01
N GLY A 112 7.74 -34.56 -25.05
CA GLY A 112 6.42 -35.20 -24.99
C GLY A 112 5.40 -34.65 -26.00
N GLY A 113 5.80 -33.72 -26.90
CA GLY A 113 4.92 -33.13 -27.91
C GLY A 113 4.05 -31.99 -27.46
N MET A 114 4.24 -31.45 -26.24
CA MET A 114 3.50 -30.28 -25.78
C MET A 114 3.92 -29.03 -26.57
N SER A 115 2.93 -28.26 -27.01
CA SER A 115 3.20 -26.97 -27.64
C SER A 115 3.70 -25.93 -26.60
N ARG A 116 4.41 -24.89 -27.06
CA ARG A 116 4.82 -23.80 -26.18
C ARG A 116 3.63 -23.16 -25.48
N TRP A 117 2.48 -23.06 -26.14
CA TRP A 117 1.25 -22.57 -25.58
C TRP A 117 0.74 -23.44 -24.43
N ALA A 118 0.78 -24.75 -24.57
CA ALA A 118 0.35 -25.68 -23.53
C ALA A 118 1.24 -25.61 -22.27
N VAL A 119 2.53 -25.32 -22.42
CA VAL A 119 3.45 -25.10 -21.29
C VAL A 119 3.24 -23.74 -20.63
N ILE A 120 2.76 -22.75 -21.39
CA ILE A 120 2.47 -21.39 -20.88
C ILE A 120 1.06 -21.31 -20.27
N ASP A 121 0.15 -22.21 -20.66
CA ASP A 121 -1.26 -22.18 -20.24
C ASP A 121 -1.46 -22.11 -18.71
N PRO A 122 -0.73 -22.86 -17.88
CA PRO A 122 -0.78 -22.73 -16.43
C PRO A 122 -0.39 -21.33 -15.92
N ALA A 123 0.58 -20.67 -16.56
CA ALA A 123 0.92 -19.28 -16.26
C ALA A 123 -0.16 -18.29 -16.74
N LEU A 124 -0.96 -18.68 -17.76
CA LEU A 124 -2.12 -17.91 -18.21
C LEU A 124 -3.26 -17.92 -17.18
N HIS A 125 -3.42 -19.01 -16.40
CA HIS A 125 -4.37 -19.04 -15.28
C HIS A 125 -3.96 -18.06 -14.18
N TRP A 126 -2.68 -17.97 -13.84
CA TRP A 126 -2.15 -16.94 -12.94
C TRP A 126 -2.40 -15.52 -13.47
N ARG A 127 -2.35 -15.33 -14.79
CA ARG A 127 -2.68 -14.05 -15.46
C ARG A 127 -4.11 -13.60 -15.19
N CYS A 128 -5.06 -14.51 -14.97
CA CYS A 128 -6.43 -14.17 -14.65
C CYS A 128 -6.63 -13.89 -13.14
N TRP A 129 -6.05 -14.72 -12.29
CA TRP A 129 -6.24 -14.63 -10.85
C TRP A 129 -5.50 -13.46 -10.19
N SER A 130 -4.24 -13.24 -10.55
CA SER A 130 -3.43 -12.22 -9.90
C SER A 130 -3.89 -10.78 -10.20
N PRO A 131 -4.25 -10.39 -11.46
CA PRO A 131 -4.81 -9.07 -11.70
C PRO A 131 -6.22 -8.90 -11.13
N MET A 132 -7.03 -10.00 -11.06
CA MET A 132 -8.33 -9.96 -10.42
C MET A 132 -8.19 -9.71 -8.90
N ALA A 133 -7.24 -10.38 -8.25
CA ALA A 133 -6.92 -10.16 -6.85
C ALA A 133 -6.40 -8.73 -6.61
N ALA A 134 -5.54 -8.21 -7.50
CA ALA A 134 -5.07 -6.83 -7.45
C ALA A 134 -6.23 -5.83 -7.59
N LEU A 135 -7.13 -6.09 -8.54
CA LEU A 135 -8.28 -5.23 -8.77
C LEU A 135 -9.23 -5.25 -7.56
N ALA A 136 -9.56 -6.43 -7.04
CA ALA A 136 -10.42 -6.57 -5.87
C ALA A 136 -9.82 -5.89 -4.63
N SER A 137 -8.51 -6.04 -4.42
CA SER A 137 -7.80 -5.37 -3.34
C SER A 137 -7.84 -3.84 -3.50
N ASN A 138 -7.56 -3.32 -4.69
CA ASN A 138 -7.56 -1.89 -4.98
C ASN A 138 -8.94 -1.24 -4.86
N LEU A 139 -9.98 -1.94 -5.32
CA LEU A 139 -11.32 -1.35 -5.42
C LEU A 139 -12.11 -1.46 -4.11
N PHE A 140 -11.89 -2.53 -3.33
CA PHE A 140 -12.70 -2.83 -2.15
C PHE A 140 -11.88 -2.84 -0.87
N LEU A 141 -10.83 -3.63 -0.81
CA LEU A 141 -10.10 -3.87 0.44
C LEU A 141 -9.29 -2.65 0.88
N GLN A 142 -8.62 -1.99 -0.06
CA GLN A 142 -7.80 -0.81 0.22
C GLN A 142 -8.63 0.37 0.74
N PRO A 143 -9.75 0.81 0.11
CA PRO A 143 -10.54 1.93 0.63
C PRO A 143 -11.11 1.68 2.01
N VAL A 144 -11.62 0.45 2.26
CA VAL A 144 -12.17 0.08 3.57
C VAL A 144 -11.09 0.15 4.65
N ALA A 145 -9.96 -0.50 4.41
CA ALA A 145 -8.86 -0.54 5.38
C ALA A 145 -8.25 0.85 5.63
N MET A 146 -8.04 1.64 4.58
CA MET A 146 -7.46 2.97 4.69
C MET A 146 -8.39 3.96 5.41
N ARG A 147 -9.70 3.88 5.21
CA ARG A 147 -10.68 4.69 5.94
C ARG A 147 -10.67 4.38 7.42
N GLU A 148 -10.66 3.09 7.77
CA GLU A 148 -10.62 2.68 9.17
C GLU A 148 -9.29 3.13 9.82
N MET A 149 -8.17 2.91 9.14
CA MET A 149 -6.87 3.39 9.62
C MET A 149 -6.86 4.91 9.83
N ARG A 150 -7.50 5.66 8.92
CA ARG A 150 -7.58 7.12 9.04
C ARG A 150 -8.41 7.57 10.22
N ARG A 151 -9.51 6.87 10.51
CA ARG A 151 -10.34 7.11 11.70
C ARG A 151 -9.55 6.83 12.97
N ASP A 152 -8.94 5.65 13.08
CA ASP A 152 -8.12 5.29 14.24
C ASP A 152 -7.00 6.33 14.50
N LEU A 153 -6.31 6.76 13.43
CA LEU A 153 -5.26 7.79 13.56
C LEU A 153 -5.81 9.17 13.91
N HIS A 154 -7.01 9.51 13.45
CA HIS A 154 -7.68 10.74 13.81
C HIS A 154 -8.06 10.73 15.29
N ASP A 155 -8.67 9.63 15.77
CA ASP A 155 -9.05 9.45 17.17
C ASP A 155 -7.83 9.55 18.10
N VAL A 156 -6.70 8.93 17.73
CA VAL A 156 -5.43 9.05 18.46
C VAL A 156 -4.91 10.50 18.48
N ARG A 157 -5.08 11.25 17.39
CA ARG A 157 -4.65 12.65 17.31
C ARG A 157 -5.54 13.61 18.08
N THR A 158 -6.82 13.30 18.17
CA THR A 158 -7.82 14.11 18.86
C THR A 158 -7.96 13.79 20.34
N ASP A 159 -7.32 12.73 20.82
CA ASP A 159 -7.24 12.41 22.25
C ASP A 159 -6.37 13.45 22.97
N LEU A 160 -7.04 14.48 23.49
CA LEU A 160 -6.39 15.60 24.20
C LEU A 160 -5.63 15.11 25.43
N GLY A 161 -6.11 14.06 26.11
CA GLY A 161 -5.44 13.51 27.27
C GLY A 161 -4.06 12.95 26.93
N ALA A 162 -3.94 12.24 25.82
CA ALA A 162 -2.66 11.66 25.36
C ALA A 162 -1.70 12.71 24.77
N VAL A 163 -2.25 13.83 24.24
CA VAL A 163 -1.43 14.89 23.63
C VAL A 163 -0.88 15.86 24.68
N LEU A 164 -1.67 16.18 25.72
CA LEU A 164 -1.35 17.22 26.68
C LEU A 164 -0.56 16.71 27.89
N VAL A 165 -0.57 15.41 28.21
CA VAL A 165 0.01 14.91 29.46
C VAL A 165 0.83 13.64 29.24
N ARG A 166 2.08 13.65 29.74
CA ARG A 166 2.93 12.45 29.87
C ARG A 166 3.38 12.31 31.32
N GLU A 167 3.42 11.06 31.78
CA GLU A 167 3.86 10.75 33.14
C GLU A 167 5.31 11.18 33.36
N GLY A 168 5.54 12.06 34.32
CA GLY A 168 6.85 12.51 34.73
C GLY A 168 7.57 13.49 33.78
N GLU A 169 6.89 13.98 32.76
CA GLU A 169 7.47 14.93 31.79
C GLU A 169 6.67 16.26 31.75
N PHE A 170 7.40 17.36 31.53
CA PHE A 170 6.76 18.65 31.19
C PHE A 170 6.43 18.65 29.71
N VAL A 171 5.15 18.72 29.39
CA VAL A 171 4.65 18.72 28.01
C VAL A 171 4.11 20.11 27.68
N GLU A 172 4.67 20.74 26.65
CA GLU A 172 4.10 21.93 26.04
C GLU A 172 3.03 21.50 25.03
N GLY A 173 1.79 21.38 25.51
CA GLY A 173 0.68 20.83 24.71
C GLY A 173 0.14 21.82 23.67
N ALA A 174 0.30 23.12 23.90
CA ALA A 174 -0.02 24.20 22.96
C ALA A 174 0.81 25.45 23.36
N PRO A 175 0.96 26.43 22.45
CA PRO A 175 1.68 27.68 22.75
C PRO A 175 1.13 28.31 24.00
N GLY A 176 1.99 28.45 25.04
CA GLY A 176 1.63 29.04 26.32
C GLY A 176 0.91 28.09 27.29
N LEU A 177 0.81 26.79 27.02
CA LEU A 177 0.26 25.80 27.96
C LEU A 177 1.28 24.70 28.21
N THR A 178 1.82 24.63 29.41
CA THR A 178 2.69 23.54 29.87
C THR A 178 2.01 22.75 30.97
N ILE A 179 1.94 21.42 30.80
CA ILE A 179 1.34 20.53 31.79
C ILE A 179 2.40 19.50 32.23
N TYR A 180 2.45 19.27 33.53
CA TYR A 180 3.21 18.20 34.14
C TYR A 180 2.28 17.35 35.01
N ALA A 181 2.36 16.02 34.89
CA ALA A 181 1.70 15.11 35.83
C ALA A 181 2.74 14.08 36.32
N GLN A 182 2.84 13.94 37.64
CA GLN A 182 3.78 12.97 38.21
C GLN A 182 3.39 11.53 37.87
N ARG A 183 2.09 11.24 37.82
CA ARG A 183 1.55 9.91 37.49
C ARG A 183 0.24 10.03 36.72
N VAL A 184 0.05 9.10 35.81
CA VAL A 184 -1.20 8.93 35.04
C VAL A 184 -1.76 7.54 35.32
N ASP A 185 -2.90 7.46 36.01
CA ASP A 185 -3.57 6.19 36.30
C ASP A 185 -4.26 5.62 35.05
N GLN A 186 -4.49 4.31 35.02
CA GLN A 186 -5.15 3.63 33.88
C GLN A 186 -6.56 4.17 33.55
N ASN A 187 -7.21 4.86 34.49
CA ASN A 187 -8.53 5.48 34.34
C ASN A 187 -8.45 6.92 33.82
N GLY A 188 -7.27 7.40 33.40
CA GLY A 188 -7.07 8.76 32.96
C GLY A 188 -7.06 9.80 34.09
N LEU A 189 -6.94 9.36 35.36
CA LEU A 189 -6.74 10.23 36.51
C LEU A 189 -5.27 10.65 36.59
N LEU A 190 -5.05 11.96 36.64
CA LEU A 190 -3.73 12.56 36.74
C LEU A 190 -3.44 12.89 38.22
N ARG A 191 -2.23 12.62 38.65
CA ARG A 191 -1.83 12.86 40.05
C ARG A 191 -0.65 13.82 40.14
N ASN A 192 -0.69 14.70 41.13
CA ASN A 192 0.29 15.74 41.36
C ASN A 192 0.60 16.53 40.10
N LEU A 193 -0.41 17.34 39.71
CA LEU A 193 -0.37 18.15 38.51
C LEU A 193 0.25 19.51 38.77
N PHE A 194 1.04 19.95 37.82
CA PHE A 194 1.51 21.30 37.71
C PHE A 194 1.17 21.81 36.31
N ILE A 195 0.48 22.97 36.26
CA ILE A 195 0.02 23.57 35.00
C ILE A 195 0.48 25.00 34.95
N HIS A 196 1.16 25.37 33.89
CA HIS A 196 1.58 26.73 33.61
C HIS A 196 0.86 27.22 32.35
N ILE A 197 0.12 28.31 32.54
CA ILE A 197 -0.61 28.99 31.47
C ILE A 197 -0.02 30.37 31.30
N GLU A 198 0.63 30.62 30.17
CA GLU A 198 1.16 31.94 29.82
C GLU A 198 0.13 32.71 28.98
N ARG A 199 -0.16 33.94 29.36
CA ARG A 199 -1.04 34.89 28.67
C ARG A 199 -0.30 36.19 28.41
N SER A 200 -0.82 37.01 27.49
CA SER A 200 -0.24 38.30 27.14
C SER A 200 -0.14 39.27 28.32
N ASP A 201 -0.94 39.10 29.36
CA ASP A 201 -1.07 39.97 30.55
C ASP A 201 -0.48 39.35 31.82
N GLY A 202 0.02 38.11 31.75
CA GLY A 202 0.64 37.44 32.89
C GLY A 202 0.69 35.94 32.74
N ALA A 203 1.06 35.25 33.81
CA ALA A 203 1.11 33.79 33.87
C ALA A 203 0.25 33.30 35.03
N THR A 204 -0.45 32.17 34.79
CA THR A 204 -1.22 31.48 35.82
C THR A 204 -0.65 30.10 36.03
N LEU A 205 -0.36 29.78 37.28
CA LEU A 205 0.13 28.46 37.73
C LEU A 205 -0.99 27.79 38.51
N TYR A 206 -1.24 26.51 38.15
CA TYR A 206 -2.11 25.65 38.96
C TYR A 206 -1.29 24.49 39.49
N ASP A 207 -1.50 24.17 40.76
CA ASP A 207 -0.96 22.99 41.43
C ASP A 207 -2.14 22.21 42.00
N ALA A 208 -2.28 20.92 41.71
CA ALA A 208 -3.42 20.12 42.16
C ALA A 208 -2.99 18.67 42.46
N ALA A 209 -3.58 18.12 43.53
CA ALA A 209 -3.32 16.72 43.91
C ALA A 209 -3.85 15.75 42.88
N GLU A 210 -5.03 16.02 42.35
CA GLU A 210 -5.68 15.17 41.32
C GLU A 210 -6.28 16.05 40.23
N GLY A 211 -6.36 15.47 39.01
CA GLY A 211 -7.05 16.06 37.88
C GLY A 211 -7.49 15.09 36.83
N ARG A 212 -8.45 15.51 36.01
CA ARG A 212 -8.98 14.72 34.91
C ARG A 212 -9.32 15.61 33.73
N ILE A 213 -8.83 15.22 32.56
CA ILE A 213 -9.27 15.83 31.29
C ILE A 213 -10.60 15.17 30.89
N THR A 214 -11.61 15.99 30.65
CA THR A 214 -12.95 15.54 30.24
C THR A 214 -13.58 16.54 29.29
N THR A 215 -14.72 16.20 28.70
CA THR A 215 -15.49 17.10 27.84
C THR A 215 -16.77 17.52 28.60
N LEU A 216 -16.95 18.80 28.77
CA LEU A 216 -18.14 19.39 29.38
C LEU A 216 -18.82 20.32 28.36
N ASN A 217 -20.07 20.03 27.97
CA ASN A 217 -20.80 20.78 26.94
C ASN A 217 -20.01 20.94 25.62
N ASP A 218 -19.44 19.87 25.12
CA ASP A 218 -18.57 19.80 23.91
C ASP A 218 -17.28 20.66 24.02
N ARG A 219 -16.92 21.11 25.21
CA ARG A 219 -15.66 21.82 25.46
C ARG A 219 -14.70 20.97 26.27
N PRO A 220 -13.44 20.86 25.85
CA PRO A 220 -12.43 20.17 26.63
C PRO A 220 -12.12 20.99 27.88
N VAL A 221 -12.21 20.36 29.03
CA VAL A 221 -11.90 20.96 30.32
C VAL A 221 -11.00 20.05 31.15
N LEU A 222 -10.19 20.64 31.98
CA LEU A 222 -9.40 19.93 32.96
C LEU A 222 -10.03 20.21 34.34
N MET A 223 -10.59 19.18 34.94
CA MET A 223 -11.12 19.23 36.31
C MET A 223 -9.97 18.96 37.26
N LEU A 224 -9.74 19.88 38.19
CA LEU A 224 -8.71 19.81 39.21
C LEU A 224 -9.38 19.63 40.56
N ALA A 225 -8.77 18.81 41.42
CA ALA A 225 -9.20 18.59 42.78
C ALA A 225 -8.04 18.85 43.78
N GLU A 226 -8.38 19.43 44.90
CA GLU A 226 -7.45 19.71 46.01
C GLU A 226 -6.20 20.49 45.56
N GLY A 227 -6.36 21.77 45.22
CA GLY A 227 -5.26 22.50 44.62
C GLY A 227 -5.21 24.00 44.98
N SER A 228 -4.28 24.67 44.30
CA SER A 228 -4.13 26.12 44.38
C SER A 228 -3.86 26.72 43.01
N SER A 229 -4.27 27.97 42.83
CA SER A 229 -3.96 28.80 41.67
C SER A 229 -3.14 30.00 42.11
N SER A 230 -2.07 30.27 41.38
CA SER A 230 -1.23 31.47 41.58
C SER A 230 -1.18 32.26 40.28
N GLU A 231 -1.65 33.48 40.29
CA GLU A 231 -1.67 34.36 39.13
C GLU A 231 -0.63 35.46 39.26
N PHE A 232 0.24 35.58 38.30
CA PHE A 232 1.28 36.60 38.21
C PHE A 232 0.90 37.60 37.13
N SER A 233 0.59 38.83 37.56
CA SER A 233 0.36 39.93 36.63
C SER A 233 1.70 40.57 36.19
N GLY A 234 1.75 41.14 35.00
CA GLY A 234 2.90 41.92 34.53
C GLY A 234 3.28 43.10 35.43
N ALA A 235 2.38 43.52 36.35
CA ALA A 235 2.63 44.51 37.39
C ALA A 235 3.22 43.90 38.69
N GLY A 236 3.51 42.61 38.72
CA GLY A 236 4.10 41.91 39.88
C GLY A 236 3.09 41.55 40.97
N VAL A 237 1.79 41.64 40.71
CA VAL A 237 0.75 41.25 41.66
C VAL A 237 0.58 39.74 41.66
N LEU A 238 0.69 39.12 42.81
CA LEU A 238 0.42 37.70 43.02
C LEU A 238 -0.97 37.54 43.65
N ASN A 239 -1.90 36.93 42.89
CA ASN A 239 -3.16 36.45 43.42
C ASN A 239 -3.03 34.95 43.73
N TYR A 240 -3.42 34.55 44.94
CA TYR A 240 -3.39 33.16 45.39
C TYR A 240 -4.81 32.74 45.76
N LEU A 241 -5.25 31.61 45.14
CA LEU A 241 -6.54 30.98 45.41
C LEU A 241 -6.33 29.50 45.71
N SER A 242 -6.86 29.04 46.86
CA SER A 242 -6.95 27.61 47.16
C SER A 242 -8.36 27.13 46.86
N PHE A 243 -8.48 25.94 46.27
CA PHE A 243 -9.76 25.34 45.86
C PHE A 243 -9.83 23.86 46.20
N ASP A 244 -11.03 23.37 46.48
CA ASP A 244 -11.32 21.94 46.59
C ASP A 244 -11.56 21.34 45.20
N ASP A 245 -12.35 22.03 44.35
CA ASP A 245 -12.59 21.69 42.95
C ASP A 245 -12.44 22.93 42.06
N TYR A 246 -11.79 22.79 40.94
CA TYR A 246 -11.62 23.87 39.96
C TYR A 246 -11.67 23.33 38.53
N VAL A 247 -12.23 24.06 37.58
CA VAL A 247 -12.34 23.70 36.20
C VAL A 247 -11.57 24.67 35.33
N VAL A 248 -10.55 24.16 34.66
CA VAL A 248 -9.76 24.94 33.68
C VAL A 248 -10.29 24.67 32.29
N ASP A 249 -10.71 25.71 31.58
CA ASP A 249 -11.13 25.63 30.19
C ASP A 249 -9.89 25.47 29.30
N LEU A 250 -9.81 24.33 28.61
CA LEU A 250 -8.75 24.01 27.65
C LEU A 250 -9.12 24.37 26.21
N SER A 251 -10.34 24.91 25.96
CA SER A 251 -10.80 25.27 24.61
C SER A 251 -9.84 26.20 23.84
N PRO A 252 -9.20 27.20 24.49
CA PRO A 252 -8.24 28.08 23.82
C PRO A 252 -6.95 27.36 23.37
N TYR A 253 -6.66 26.23 24.00
CA TYR A 253 -5.46 25.39 23.74
C TYR A 253 -5.77 24.10 23.00
N ALA A 254 -7.05 23.80 22.84
CA ALA A 254 -7.47 22.68 22.00
C ALA A 254 -7.20 23.06 20.54
N VAL A 255 -6.35 22.30 19.90
CA VAL A 255 -6.26 22.37 18.45
C VAL A 255 -7.63 21.97 17.92
N GLU A 256 -8.32 22.87 17.22
CA GLU A 256 -9.57 22.49 16.55
C GLU A 256 -9.31 21.19 15.79
N PRO A 257 -10.09 20.12 16.05
CA PRO A 257 -9.87 18.88 15.37
C PRO A 257 -10.02 19.13 13.87
N GLU A 258 -8.91 19.02 13.13
CA GLU A 258 -8.97 19.11 11.68
C GLU A 258 -10.06 18.16 11.19
N PRO A 259 -11.02 18.62 10.40
CA PRO A 259 -12.08 17.74 9.91
C PRO A 259 -11.46 16.52 9.23
N LEU A 260 -12.03 15.35 9.49
CA LEU A 260 -11.53 14.08 8.95
C LEU A 260 -11.48 14.14 7.42
N HIS A 261 -10.30 14.39 6.85
CA HIS A 261 -10.09 14.45 5.42
C HIS A 261 -9.59 13.10 4.92
N TYR A 262 -10.35 12.48 4.01
CA TYR A 262 -9.92 11.30 3.29
C TYR A 262 -8.97 11.67 2.16
N LYS A 263 -7.76 11.09 2.17
CA LYS A 263 -6.78 11.22 1.10
C LYS A 263 -7.19 10.39 -0.12
N GLU A 264 -6.45 10.51 -1.21
CA GLU A 264 -6.69 9.78 -2.46
C GLU A 264 -6.72 8.26 -2.23
N SER A 265 -5.86 7.74 -1.33
CA SER A 265 -5.78 6.30 -0.99
C SER A 265 -7.03 5.75 -0.32
N ASP A 266 -7.78 6.60 0.38
CA ASP A 266 -8.88 6.22 1.27
C ASP A 266 -10.24 6.20 0.55
N ARG A 267 -10.28 6.69 -0.69
CA ARG A 267 -11.51 6.92 -1.46
C ARG A 267 -11.91 5.73 -2.31
N TRP A 268 -13.21 5.58 -2.52
CA TRP A 268 -13.73 4.60 -3.46
C TRP A 268 -13.43 5.03 -4.91
N LEU A 269 -13.40 4.06 -5.83
CA LEU A 269 -13.17 4.35 -7.25
C LEU A 269 -14.16 5.36 -7.82
N SER A 270 -15.43 5.30 -7.43
CA SER A 270 -16.46 6.24 -7.84
C SER A 270 -16.16 7.68 -7.40
N GLU A 271 -15.66 7.86 -6.17
CA GLU A 271 -15.28 9.17 -5.64
C GLU A 271 -14.00 9.71 -6.31
N LEU A 272 -13.11 8.81 -6.75
CA LEU A 272 -11.88 9.18 -7.46
C LEU A 272 -12.16 9.63 -8.90
N LEU A 273 -13.07 8.93 -9.60
CA LEU A 273 -13.38 9.24 -11.00
C LEU A 273 -14.42 10.37 -11.14
N PHE A 274 -15.28 10.54 -10.15
CA PHE A 274 -16.33 11.56 -10.11
C PHE A 274 -16.26 12.38 -8.81
N PRO A 275 -15.21 13.21 -8.62
CA PRO A 275 -15.07 14.04 -7.42
C PRO A 275 -16.18 15.09 -7.35
N ASP A 276 -16.65 15.39 -6.14
CA ASP A 276 -17.65 16.43 -5.90
C ASP A 276 -16.99 17.82 -5.96
N LEU A 277 -17.26 18.53 -7.04
CA LEU A 277 -16.72 19.88 -7.27
C LEU A 277 -17.29 20.95 -6.32
N ARG A 278 -18.30 20.62 -5.51
CA ARG A 278 -18.83 21.53 -4.48
C ARG A 278 -17.93 21.56 -3.25
N ASN A 279 -17.14 20.52 -3.05
CA ASN A 279 -16.14 20.46 -2.00
C ASN A 279 -14.85 21.13 -2.50
N GLU A 280 -14.43 22.22 -1.85
CA GLU A 280 -13.24 23.01 -2.23
C GLU A 280 -11.97 22.15 -2.28
N TRP A 281 -11.81 21.22 -1.33
CA TRP A 281 -10.64 20.32 -1.31
C TRP A 281 -10.63 19.38 -2.51
N GLU A 282 -11.78 18.80 -2.87
CA GLU A 282 -11.89 17.90 -4.03
C GLU A 282 -11.71 18.65 -5.35
N ALA A 283 -12.26 19.84 -5.45
CA ALA A 283 -12.08 20.71 -6.61
C ALA A 283 -10.60 21.06 -6.84
N GLY A 284 -9.89 21.43 -5.76
CA GLY A 284 -8.45 21.74 -5.79
C GLY A 284 -7.57 20.52 -6.08
N ASN A 285 -7.99 19.32 -5.68
CA ASN A 285 -7.22 18.07 -5.87
C ASN A 285 -7.78 17.15 -6.96
N ARG A 286 -8.68 17.65 -7.81
CA ARG A 286 -9.37 16.86 -8.84
C ARG A 286 -8.41 16.03 -9.71
N LEU A 287 -7.32 16.60 -10.19
CA LEU A 287 -6.39 15.91 -11.06
C LEU A 287 -5.67 14.77 -10.34
N ARG A 288 -5.34 14.95 -9.06
CA ARG A 288 -4.74 13.90 -8.22
C ARG A 288 -5.71 12.75 -7.97
N LEU A 289 -6.97 13.06 -7.69
CA LEU A 289 -8.02 12.05 -7.50
C LEU A 289 -8.21 11.22 -8.77
N LEU A 290 -8.33 11.86 -9.93
CA LEU A 290 -8.43 11.18 -11.23
C LEU A 290 -7.17 10.33 -11.50
N ALA A 291 -5.98 10.85 -11.24
CA ALA A 291 -4.72 10.14 -11.44
C ALA A 291 -4.67 8.85 -10.61
N GLU A 292 -5.07 8.90 -9.34
CA GLU A 292 -5.16 7.72 -8.49
C GLU A 292 -6.20 6.72 -8.98
N GLY A 293 -7.39 7.19 -9.39
CA GLY A 293 -8.45 6.34 -9.96
C GLY A 293 -7.96 5.55 -11.18
N HIS A 294 -7.31 6.22 -12.13
CA HIS A 294 -6.72 5.58 -13.30
C HIS A 294 -5.55 4.64 -12.93
N SER A 295 -4.73 4.99 -11.93
CA SER A 295 -3.64 4.14 -11.43
C SER A 295 -4.16 2.81 -10.88
N ARG A 296 -5.27 2.82 -10.13
CA ARG A 296 -5.89 1.61 -9.61
C ARG A 296 -6.38 0.68 -10.72
N LEU A 297 -6.96 1.25 -11.78
CA LEU A 297 -7.39 0.48 -12.95
C LEU A 297 -6.20 -0.01 -13.80
N ALA A 298 -5.10 0.72 -13.84
CA ALA A 298 -3.89 0.33 -14.57
C ALA A 298 -3.06 -0.74 -13.84
N THR A 299 -3.13 -0.84 -12.51
CA THR A 299 -2.35 -1.79 -11.71
C THR A 299 -2.47 -3.24 -12.18
N PRO A 300 -3.66 -3.81 -12.48
CA PRO A 300 -3.79 -5.16 -13.03
C PRO A 300 -3.03 -5.36 -14.33
N LEU A 301 -2.93 -4.34 -15.17
CA LEU A 301 -2.17 -4.41 -16.43
C LEU A 301 -0.68 -4.55 -16.20
N TYR A 302 -0.13 -3.92 -15.15
CA TYR A 302 1.27 -4.13 -14.74
C TYR A 302 1.53 -5.57 -14.29
N VAL A 303 0.58 -6.19 -13.58
CA VAL A 303 0.69 -7.60 -13.17
C VAL A 303 0.80 -8.51 -14.40
N ILE A 304 -0.07 -8.30 -15.40
CA ILE A 304 -0.06 -9.07 -16.67
C ILE A 304 1.24 -8.80 -17.44
N ALA A 305 1.65 -7.55 -17.54
CA ALA A 305 2.85 -7.14 -18.28
C ALA A 305 4.13 -7.76 -17.65
N PHE A 306 4.21 -7.79 -16.33
CA PHE A 306 5.36 -8.35 -15.62
C PHE A 306 5.41 -9.88 -15.73
N MET A 307 4.26 -10.54 -15.70
CA MET A 307 4.19 -11.97 -16.05
C MET A 307 4.64 -12.23 -17.48
N ALA A 308 4.21 -11.41 -18.46
CA ALA A 308 4.63 -11.55 -19.85
C ALA A 308 6.14 -11.35 -20.04
N ILE A 309 6.75 -10.40 -19.33
CA ILE A 309 8.22 -10.22 -19.34
C ILE A 309 8.93 -11.43 -18.74
N ALA A 310 8.47 -11.96 -17.61
CA ALA A 310 9.05 -13.16 -17.01
C ALA A 310 9.02 -14.34 -17.98
N LEU A 311 7.88 -14.57 -18.63
CA LEU A 311 7.72 -15.60 -19.65
C LEU A 311 8.66 -15.36 -20.85
N SER A 312 8.77 -14.12 -21.33
CA SER A 312 9.65 -13.79 -22.46
C SER A 312 11.13 -13.99 -22.14
N ALA A 313 11.56 -13.70 -20.91
CA ALA A 313 12.95 -13.84 -20.47
C ALA A 313 13.40 -15.32 -20.45
N VAL A 314 12.52 -16.22 -19.98
CA VAL A 314 12.88 -17.64 -19.83
C VAL A 314 12.52 -18.45 -21.08
N LEU A 315 11.32 -18.24 -21.66
CA LEU A 315 10.82 -19.06 -22.78
C LEU A 315 11.11 -18.46 -24.17
N GLY A 316 11.42 -17.16 -24.24
CA GLY A 316 11.64 -16.44 -25.51
C GLY A 316 12.97 -16.69 -26.19
N GLY A 317 13.93 -17.39 -25.56
CA GLY A 317 15.28 -17.58 -26.08
C GLY A 317 15.59 -18.98 -26.61
N SER A 318 16.75 -19.09 -27.31
CA SER A 318 17.36 -20.41 -27.58
C SER A 318 17.86 -21.01 -26.25
N PHE A 319 17.88 -22.35 -26.20
CA PHE A 319 18.44 -23.07 -25.06
C PHE A 319 19.89 -22.61 -24.79
N SER A 320 20.18 -22.19 -23.57
CA SER A 320 21.52 -21.77 -23.17
C SER A 320 22.07 -22.72 -22.11
N ARG A 321 23.25 -23.32 -22.39
CA ARG A 321 23.97 -24.15 -21.43
C ARG A 321 24.54 -23.31 -20.25
N THR A 322 24.73 -22.00 -20.44
CA THR A 322 25.29 -21.08 -19.45
C THR A 322 24.23 -20.43 -18.57
N GLY A 323 22.95 -20.84 -18.73
CA GLY A 323 21.82 -20.30 -17.94
C GLY A 323 21.21 -19.02 -18.51
N TYR A 324 20.16 -18.53 -17.83
CA TYR A 324 19.37 -17.36 -18.25
C TYR A 324 19.66 -16.11 -17.42
N GLY A 325 20.66 -16.11 -16.55
CA GLY A 325 20.93 -15.03 -15.59
C GLY A 325 20.97 -13.64 -16.23
N ARG A 326 21.65 -13.47 -17.36
CA ARG A 326 21.70 -12.19 -18.09
C ARG A 326 20.31 -11.75 -18.60
N ARG A 327 19.49 -12.67 -19.08
CA ARG A 327 18.13 -12.35 -19.57
C ARG A 327 17.20 -11.99 -18.43
N ILE A 328 17.31 -12.72 -17.32
CA ILE A 328 16.57 -12.44 -16.08
C ILE A 328 16.96 -11.04 -15.58
N ALA A 329 18.25 -10.74 -15.50
CA ALA A 329 18.73 -9.42 -15.07
C ALA A 329 18.20 -8.27 -15.95
N VAL A 330 18.23 -8.45 -17.29
CA VAL A 330 17.69 -7.47 -18.24
C VAL A 330 16.17 -7.32 -18.08
N ALA A 331 15.43 -8.43 -17.96
CA ALA A 331 13.99 -8.39 -17.75
C ALA A 331 13.60 -7.67 -16.45
N THR A 332 14.32 -7.97 -15.38
CA THR A 332 14.14 -7.29 -14.08
C THR A 332 14.45 -5.80 -14.17
N ALA A 333 15.57 -5.42 -14.82
CA ALA A 333 15.93 -4.02 -15.01
C ALA A 333 14.85 -3.27 -15.81
N ILE A 334 14.35 -3.84 -16.91
CA ILE A 334 13.26 -3.25 -17.70
C ILE A 334 12.01 -3.08 -16.86
N ALA A 335 11.61 -4.09 -16.10
CA ALA A 335 10.41 -4.04 -15.27
C ALA A 335 10.53 -2.96 -14.17
N ILE A 336 11.67 -2.88 -13.50
CA ILE A 336 11.95 -1.83 -12.50
C ILE A 336 11.86 -0.44 -13.14
N THR A 337 12.53 -0.26 -14.28
CA THR A 337 12.51 1.03 -15.00
C THR A 337 11.09 1.44 -15.38
N VAL A 338 10.30 0.51 -15.94
CA VAL A 338 8.90 0.80 -16.32
C VAL A 338 8.04 1.08 -15.09
N ARG A 339 8.29 0.42 -13.96
CA ARG A 339 7.57 0.69 -12.71
C ARG A 339 7.89 2.08 -12.15
N LEU A 340 9.16 2.47 -12.15
CA LEU A 340 9.59 3.81 -11.73
C LEU A 340 9.01 4.90 -12.65
N LEU A 341 9.01 4.67 -13.97
CA LEU A 341 8.36 5.55 -14.93
C LEU A 341 6.85 5.64 -14.67
N GLY A 342 6.20 4.53 -14.30
CA GLY A 342 4.79 4.51 -13.90
C GLY A 342 4.50 5.43 -12.70
N PHE A 343 5.35 5.42 -11.68
CA PHE A 343 5.22 6.34 -10.54
C PHE A 343 5.48 7.80 -10.93
N ALA A 344 6.48 8.05 -11.79
CA ALA A 344 6.75 9.39 -12.30
C ALA A 344 5.55 9.93 -13.10
N VAL A 345 4.95 9.10 -13.95
CA VAL A 345 3.73 9.46 -14.70
C VAL A 345 2.56 9.72 -13.75
N LEU A 346 2.35 8.88 -12.72
CA LEU A 346 1.29 9.09 -11.73
C LEU A 346 1.45 10.47 -11.05
N SER A 347 2.68 10.81 -10.64
CA SER A 347 2.97 12.12 -10.05
C SER A 347 2.71 13.27 -11.03
N ALA A 348 3.12 13.14 -12.30
CA ALA A 348 2.88 14.13 -13.33
C ALA A 348 1.39 14.28 -13.70
N CYS A 349 0.58 13.23 -13.58
CA CYS A 349 -0.87 13.28 -13.79
C CYS A 349 -1.58 14.22 -12.79
N GLY A 350 -0.98 14.43 -11.62
CA GLY A 350 -1.50 15.38 -10.63
C GLY A 350 -1.49 16.84 -11.09
N THR A 351 -0.70 17.16 -12.13
CA THR A 351 -0.64 18.50 -12.74
C THR A 351 -1.29 18.55 -14.12
N ASN A 352 -1.31 17.42 -14.85
CA ASN A 352 -1.82 17.37 -16.22
C ASN A 352 -2.63 16.09 -16.46
N GLY A 353 -3.96 16.24 -16.58
CA GLY A 353 -4.90 15.13 -16.73
C GLY A 353 -4.73 14.27 -17.99
N TRP A 354 -4.18 14.83 -19.09
CA TRP A 354 -3.96 14.08 -20.33
C TRP A 354 -2.93 12.96 -20.17
N LEU A 355 -2.02 13.08 -19.21
CA LEU A 355 -1.00 12.06 -18.95
C LEU A 355 -1.58 10.75 -18.39
N ASN A 356 -2.85 10.72 -17.95
CA ASN A 356 -3.51 9.50 -17.50
C ASN A 356 -3.51 8.38 -18.55
N ILE A 357 -3.48 8.72 -19.84
CA ILE A 357 -3.39 7.75 -20.94
C ILE A 357 -2.07 6.96 -20.86
N LEU A 358 -0.97 7.60 -20.44
CA LEU A 358 0.33 6.94 -20.31
C LEU A 358 0.31 5.85 -19.24
N GLN A 359 -0.52 5.96 -18.21
CA GLN A 359 -0.65 4.93 -17.18
C GLN A 359 -1.09 3.57 -17.76
N TYR A 360 -1.86 3.57 -18.83
CA TYR A 360 -2.28 2.36 -19.56
C TYR A 360 -1.30 1.98 -20.66
N LEU A 361 -0.76 2.97 -21.38
CA LEU A 361 0.15 2.72 -22.50
C LEU A 361 1.46 2.06 -22.05
N LEU A 362 1.99 2.42 -20.88
CA LEU A 362 3.24 1.84 -20.36
C LEU A 362 3.12 0.33 -20.15
N PRO A 363 2.18 -0.22 -19.37
CA PRO A 363 2.08 -1.66 -19.19
C PRO A 363 1.64 -2.39 -20.47
N ILE A 364 0.77 -1.80 -21.31
CA ILE A 364 0.35 -2.40 -22.59
C ILE A 364 1.55 -2.46 -23.54
N GLY A 365 2.32 -1.39 -23.67
CA GLY A 365 3.53 -1.36 -24.50
C GLY A 365 4.58 -2.38 -24.04
N LEU A 366 4.77 -2.51 -22.72
CA LEU A 366 5.65 -3.50 -22.12
C LEU A 366 5.20 -4.93 -22.45
N MET A 367 3.90 -5.20 -22.31
CA MET A 367 3.30 -6.50 -22.65
C MET A 367 3.47 -6.83 -24.14
N TRP A 368 3.20 -5.86 -25.02
CA TRP A 368 3.37 -6.02 -26.46
C TRP A 368 4.84 -6.32 -26.82
N PHE A 369 5.78 -5.58 -26.24
CA PHE A 369 7.21 -5.80 -26.43
C PHE A 369 7.64 -7.20 -25.95
N ALA A 370 7.18 -7.63 -24.77
CA ALA A 370 7.46 -8.97 -24.24
C ALA A 370 6.93 -10.07 -25.14
N LEU A 371 5.69 -9.95 -25.64
CA LEU A 371 5.10 -10.90 -26.57
C LEU A 371 5.87 -10.92 -27.89
N LYS A 372 6.18 -9.74 -28.47
CA LYS A 372 6.98 -9.66 -29.70
C LYS A 372 8.36 -10.31 -29.53
N ALA A 373 9.03 -10.09 -28.39
CA ALA A 373 10.33 -10.70 -28.10
C ALA A 373 10.22 -12.25 -28.03
N MET A 374 9.14 -12.77 -27.44
CA MET A 374 8.88 -14.20 -27.31
C MET A 374 8.62 -14.88 -28.67
N PHE A 375 7.95 -14.18 -29.60
CA PHE A 375 7.60 -14.74 -30.93
C PHE A 375 8.61 -14.43 -32.03
N ARG A 376 9.47 -13.43 -31.89
CA ARG A 376 10.45 -12.99 -32.91
C ARG A 376 11.34 -14.13 -33.43
N GLN A 377 11.74 -15.07 -32.57
CA GLN A 377 12.58 -16.19 -32.95
C GLN A 377 11.88 -17.25 -33.81
N ARG A 378 10.54 -17.27 -33.77
CA ARG A 378 9.77 -18.21 -34.62
C ARG A 378 9.77 -17.74 -36.07
N ILE A 379 9.66 -16.44 -36.30
CA ILE A 379 9.66 -15.85 -37.65
C ILE A 379 11.02 -16.07 -38.32
N ASN A 380 12.12 -15.82 -37.60
CA ASN A 380 13.46 -16.01 -38.15
C ASN A 380 13.74 -17.49 -38.52
N ARG A 381 13.28 -18.45 -37.71
CA ARG A 381 13.41 -19.88 -38.03
C ARG A 381 12.60 -20.30 -39.27
N PHE A 382 11.40 -19.76 -39.47
CA PHE A 382 10.62 -20.03 -40.68
C PHE A 382 11.28 -19.43 -41.91
N VAL A 383 11.88 -18.24 -41.80
CA VAL A 383 12.63 -17.59 -42.88
C VAL A 383 13.89 -18.43 -43.23
N GLU A 384 14.65 -18.92 -42.24
CA GLU A 384 15.83 -19.72 -42.44
C GLU A 384 15.50 -21.12 -43.08
N ILE A 385 14.39 -21.75 -42.63
CA ILE A 385 13.94 -23.01 -43.24
C ILE A 385 13.41 -22.79 -44.67
N GLY A 386 12.74 -21.65 -44.89
CA GLY A 386 12.27 -21.23 -46.21
C GLY A 386 13.43 -20.94 -47.18
N ALA A 387 14.46 -20.25 -46.69
CA ALA A 387 15.66 -19.94 -47.49
C ALA A 387 16.55 -21.16 -47.77
N GLY A 388 16.56 -22.15 -46.85
CA GLY A 388 17.36 -23.38 -47.00
C GLY A 388 16.81 -24.41 -48.01
N ARG A 389 15.60 -24.20 -48.58
CA ARG A 389 15.01 -25.13 -49.58
C ARG A 389 15.52 -24.94 -51.01
N HIS A 390 16.45 -24.03 -51.24
CA HIS A 390 17.06 -23.81 -52.56
C HIS A 390 18.53 -24.22 -52.66
N LEU A 391 18.99 -25.18 -51.84
CA LEU A 391 20.26 -25.82 -52.12
C LEU A 391 20.04 -27.00 -53.08
N PRO A 392 20.59 -26.96 -54.29
CA PRO A 392 20.49 -28.08 -55.23
C PRO A 392 21.29 -29.25 -54.69
N PHE A 393 20.63 -30.41 -54.71
CA PHE A 393 21.24 -31.70 -54.51
C PHE A 393 22.19 -31.93 -55.72
N ALA A 394 23.40 -31.49 -55.63
CA ALA A 394 24.44 -31.79 -56.62
C ALA A 394 25.45 -32.73 -55.99
N ALA A 395 25.27 -33.97 -56.37
CA ALA A 395 26.27 -35.01 -56.58
C ALA A 395 27.64 -34.85 -55.89
N ARG A 396 27.95 -35.80 -55.02
CA ARG A 396 29.27 -36.41 -54.90
C ARG A 396 29.04 -37.87 -54.61
N VAL A 397 29.28 -38.69 -55.67
CA VAL A 397 29.67 -40.09 -55.57
C VAL A 397 31.05 -40.14 -56.19
N PRO A 398 31.97 -40.88 -55.60
CA PRO A 398 33.40 -40.93 -55.88
C PRO A 398 33.74 -41.69 -57.00
#